data_bf82319b7ad8cd9821df69395239a165
#
_entry.id   bf82319b7ad8cd9821df69395239a165
#
_cell.length_a   1.000
_cell.length_b   1.000
_cell.length_c   1.000
_cell.angle_alpha   90.00
_cell.angle_beta   90.00
_cell.angle_gamma   90.00
#
_symmetry.space_group_name_H-M   'P 1'
#
loop_
_entity.id
_entity.type
_entity.pdbx_description
1 polymer ?
#
loop_
_entity_poly.entity_id
_entity_poly.type
_entity_poly.pdbx_seq_one_letter_code
_entity_poly.pdbx_strand_id
1 'polypeptide(L)'
;MVIRQAVRLIIDMLESVTDDAYFEARQIVSEISGGKMPFEEISEAQLAECEDKAKRRKTGEPLQYILGNWEFYGRKYFVGEGVLIPRPETELLCDIAIGHLKNTGGTAVDLCSGSGCIAVTVALEANIKTAGIEISDKAYGYFLKNIEQNKAERSVTAINGDIFDKDILLSLI
;
A
#
# COMPACT_ATOMS: atom_id res chain seq x y z
N MET A 1 1.12 -25.97 15.46
CA MET A 1 1.97 -26.08 14.22
C MET A 1 2.99 -24.96 14.25
N VAL A 2 4.20 -25.15 13.71
CA VAL A 2 5.17 -24.05 13.61
C VAL A 2 5.03 -23.29 12.30
N ILE A 3 5.44 -22.01 12.28
CA ILE A 3 5.32 -21.08 11.13
C ILE A 3 5.82 -21.68 9.81
N ARG A 4 7.00 -22.33 9.81
CA ARG A 4 7.54 -22.96 8.58
C ARG A 4 6.63 -24.03 7.97
N GLN A 5 5.87 -24.75 8.82
CA GLN A 5 4.90 -25.75 8.36
C GLN A 5 3.64 -25.10 7.79
N ALA A 6 3.18 -24.00 8.42
CA ALA A 6 2.08 -23.21 7.90
C ALA A 6 2.44 -22.61 6.53
N VAL A 7 3.64 -22.03 6.40
CA VAL A 7 4.12 -21.52 5.10
C VAL A 7 4.10 -22.62 4.04
N ARG A 8 4.60 -23.82 4.35
CA ARG A 8 4.59 -24.94 3.39
C ARG A 8 3.19 -25.32 2.95
N LEU A 9 2.25 -25.41 3.90
CA LEU A 9 0.84 -25.70 3.60
C LEU A 9 0.23 -24.64 2.66
N ILE A 10 0.49 -23.37 2.91
CA ILE A 10 -0.01 -22.27 2.05
C ILE A 10 0.66 -22.29 0.67
N ILE A 11 1.96 -22.62 0.56
CA ILE A 11 2.63 -22.84 -0.73
C ILE A 11 1.87 -23.88 -1.55
N ASP A 12 1.63 -25.07 -0.96
CA ASP A 12 0.94 -26.18 -1.65
C ASP A 12 -0.46 -25.76 -2.16
N MET A 13 -1.11 -24.82 -1.46
CA MET A 13 -2.39 -24.24 -1.92
C MET A 13 -2.25 -23.27 -3.09
N LEU A 14 -1.12 -22.57 -3.22
CA LEU A 14 -0.92 -21.47 -4.17
C LEU A 14 -0.08 -21.84 -5.40
N GLU A 15 0.60 -22.99 -5.43
CA GLU A 15 1.48 -23.43 -6.54
C GLU A 15 0.80 -23.43 -7.91
N SER A 16 -0.52 -23.64 -7.97
CA SER A 16 -1.29 -23.61 -9.23
C SER A 16 -1.83 -22.22 -9.60
N VAL A 17 -1.55 -21.19 -8.80
CA VAL A 17 -2.20 -19.87 -8.87
C VAL A 17 -1.20 -18.76 -9.19
N THR A 18 0.03 -18.91 -8.75
CA THR A 18 1.08 -17.87 -8.90
C THR A 18 2.44 -18.51 -9.12
N ASP A 19 3.28 -17.83 -9.89
CA ASP A 19 4.66 -18.25 -10.14
C ASP A 19 5.57 -18.06 -8.91
N ASP A 20 5.14 -17.26 -7.92
CA ASP A 20 5.88 -17.02 -6.68
C ASP A 20 5.07 -17.39 -5.44
N ALA A 21 4.61 -18.65 -5.39
CA ALA A 21 3.84 -19.20 -4.27
C ALA A 21 4.59 -19.09 -2.92
N TYR A 22 5.90 -19.18 -2.93
CA TYR A 22 6.72 -19.06 -1.72
C TYR A 22 6.65 -17.64 -1.14
N PHE A 23 6.82 -16.62 -1.97
CA PHE A 23 6.73 -15.23 -1.54
C PHE A 23 5.31 -14.93 -1.01
N GLU A 24 4.27 -15.26 -1.78
CA GLU A 24 2.89 -14.97 -1.40
C GLU A 24 2.49 -15.68 -0.09
N ALA A 25 2.86 -16.95 0.06
CA ALA A 25 2.60 -17.71 1.30
C ALA A 25 3.30 -17.08 2.50
N ARG A 26 4.55 -16.64 2.35
CA ARG A 26 5.28 -15.94 3.41
C ARG A 26 4.61 -14.63 3.79
N GLN A 27 4.14 -13.85 2.83
CA GLN A 27 3.43 -12.59 3.10
C GLN A 27 2.15 -12.85 3.91
N ILE A 28 1.33 -13.83 3.50
CA ILE A 28 0.11 -14.19 4.20
C ILE A 28 0.40 -14.62 5.65
N VAL A 29 1.32 -15.55 5.83
CA VAL A 29 1.62 -16.09 7.16
C VAL A 29 2.30 -15.04 8.05
N SER A 30 3.19 -14.23 7.50
CA SER A 30 3.86 -13.15 8.25
C SER A 30 2.87 -12.08 8.75
N GLU A 31 1.96 -11.63 7.89
CA GLU A 31 0.95 -10.63 8.28
C GLU A 31 0.06 -11.14 9.42
N ILE A 32 -0.42 -12.39 9.34
CA ILE A 32 -1.33 -12.97 10.34
C ILE A 32 -0.61 -13.33 11.64
N SER A 33 0.62 -13.81 11.55
CA SER A 33 1.40 -14.20 12.73
C SER A 33 2.05 -13.02 13.45
N GLY A 34 2.05 -11.83 12.85
CA GLY A 34 2.77 -10.67 13.38
C GLY A 34 4.29 -10.77 13.21
N GLY A 35 4.75 -11.41 12.12
CA GLY A 35 6.17 -11.52 11.81
C GLY A 35 6.94 -12.54 12.64
N LYS A 36 6.27 -13.55 13.20
CA LYS A 36 6.90 -14.62 13.97
C LYS A 36 7.98 -15.38 13.19
N MET A 37 8.97 -15.87 13.93
CA MET A 37 10.08 -16.63 13.37
C MET A 37 9.65 -18.05 12.91
N PRO A 38 10.38 -18.69 11.98
CA PRO A 38 9.96 -19.95 11.34
C PRO A 38 9.70 -21.12 12.28
N PHE A 39 10.29 -21.11 13.47
CA PHE A 39 10.16 -22.17 14.49
C PHE A 39 9.17 -21.84 15.61
N GLU A 40 8.60 -20.62 15.62
CA GLU A 40 7.55 -20.26 16.57
C GLU A 40 6.21 -20.87 16.17
N GLU A 41 5.30 -20.97 17.13
CA GLU A 41 4.00 -21.58 16.92
C GLU A 41 2.98 -20.58 16.35
N ILE A 42 2.16 -21.08 15.45
CA ILE A 42 0.94 -20.43 14.95
C ILE A 42 -0.27 -21.11 15.58
N SER A 43 -1.25 -20.31 16.01
CA SER A 43 -2.50 -20.85 16.57
C SER A 43 -3.39 -21.45 15.45
N GLU A 44 -4.32 -22.31 15.85
CA GLU A 44 -5.31 -22.88 14.90
C GLU A 44 -6.15 -21.78 14.23
N ALA A 45 -6.55 -20.76 14.98
CA ALA A 45 -7.30 -19.62 14.43
C ALA A 45 -6.49 -18.84 13.39
N GLN A 46 -5.22 -18.57 13.67
CA GLN A 46 -4.32 -17.90 12.72
C GLN A 46 -4.09 -18.76 11.47
N LEU A 47 -3.93 -20.07 11.64
CA LEU A 47 -3.78 -20.98 10.49
C LEU A 47 -5.03 -20.97 9.61
N ALA A 48 -6.21 -21.07 10.21
CA ALA A 48 -7.49 -21.00 9.48
C ALA A 48 -7.64 -19.69 8.71
N GLU A 49 -7.19 -18.57 9.27
CA GLU A 49 -7.16 -17.28 8.58
C GLU A 49 -6.19 -17.27 7.40
N CYS A 50 -5.00 -17.89 7.55
CA CYS A 50 -4.07 -18.05 6.42
C CYS A 50 -4.68 -18.86 5.27
N GLU A 51 -5.36 -19.96 5.60
CA GLU A 51 -6.04 -20.80 4.61
C GLU A 51 -7.18 -20.05 3.91
N ASP A 52 -7.96 -19.23 4.64
CA ASP A 52 -9.02 -18.42 4.05
C ASP A 52 -8.44 -17.38 3.05
N LYS A 53 -7.38 -16.69 3.43
CA LYS A 53 -6.68 -15.77 2.52
C LYS A 53 -6.13 -16.49 1.28
N ALA A 54 -5.56 -17.68 1.45
CA ALA A 54 -5.09 -18.48 0.31
C ALA A 54 -6.26 -18.92 -0.60
N LYS A 55 -7.43 -19.25 -0.06
CA LYS A 55 -8.63 -19.54 -0.86
C LYS A 55 -9.09 -18.33 -1.66
N ARG A 56 -9.11 -17.13 -1.07
CA ARG A 56 -9.42 -15.89 -1.79
C ARG A 56 -8.41 -15.65 -2.92
N ARG A 57 -7.12 -15.88 -2.68
CA ARG A 57 -6.09 -15.75 -3.71
C ARG A 57 -6.32 -16.69 -4.89
N LYS A 58 -6.82 -17.90 -4.64
CA LYS A 58 -7.21 -18.88 -5.68
C LYS A 58 -8.38 -18.40 -6.55
N THR A 59 -9.19 -17.48 -6.09
CA THR A 59 -10.26 -16.89 -6.94
C THR A 59 -9.76 -15.78 -7.87
N GLY A 60 -8.44 -15.46 -7.84
CA GLY A 60 -7.84 -14.41 -8.65
C GLY A 60 -7.75 -13.06 -7.94
N GLU A 61 -8.18 -12.96 -6.68
CA GLU A 61 -8.07 -11.72 -5.93
C GLU A 61 -6.60 -11.35 -5.72
N PRO A 62 -6.17 -10.09 -5.96
CA PRO A 62 -4.80 -9.66 -5.73
C PRO A 62 -4.36 -9.87 -4.28
N LEU A 63 -3.14 -10.39 -4.07
CA LEU A 63 -2.59 -10.60 -2.74
C LEU A 63 -2.67 -9.35 -1.86
N GLN A 64 -2.35 -8.20 -2.42
CA GLN A 64 -2.35 -6.91 -1.73
C GLN A 64 -3.75 -6.52 -1.19
N TYR A 65 -4.79 -6.84 -1.94
CA TYR A 65 -6.18 -6.61 -1.49
C TYR A 65 -6.58 -7.57 -0.38
N ILE A 66 -6.12 -8.83 -0.48
CA ILE A 66 -6.34 -9.86 0.55
C ILE A 66 -5.66 -9.46 1.88
N LEU A 67 -4.45 -8.90 1.80
CA LEU A 67 -3.71 -8.40 2.97
C LEU A 67 -4.25 -7.06 3.47
N GLY A 68 -4.91 -6.28 2.59
CA GLY A 68 -5.45 -4.96 2.90
C GLY A 68 -4.40 -3.84 2.94
N ASN A 69 -3.15 -4.17 2.66
CA ASN A 69 -2.04 -3.22 2.67
C ASN A 69 -0.89 -3.68 1.78
N TRP A 70 -0.01 -2.75 1.42
CA TRP A 70 1.22 -3.03 0.69
C TRP A 70 2.34 -2.08 1.08
N GLU A 71 3.56 -2.54 0.97
CA GLU A 71 4.73 -1.70 1.20
C GLU A 71 5.08 -0.90 -0.06
N PHE A 72 5.39 0.38 0.11
CA PHE A 72 5.90 1.26 -0.91
C PHE A 72 6.88 2.25 -0.26
N TYR A 73 8.06 2.36 -0.78
CA TYR A 73 9.13 3.23 -0.28
C TYR A 73 9.43 3.02 1.22
N GLY A 74 9.46 1.75 1.65
CA GLY A 74 9.67 1.37 3.06
C GLY A 74 8.55 1.74 4.02
N ARG A 75 7.35 2.10 3.52
CA ARG A 75 6.18 2.50 4.29
C ARG A 75 4.98 1.63 3.96
N LYS A 76 4.14 1.40 4.95
CA LYS A 76 2.90 0.63 4.79
C LYS A 76 1.77 1.53 4.29
N TYR A 77 1.12 1.12 3.21
CA TYR A 77 -0.06 1.79 2.64
C TYR A 77 -1.24 0.83 2.60
N PHE A 78 -2.39 1.27 3.09
CA PHE A 78 -3.63 0.54 2.94
C PHE A 78 -4.09 0.56 1.48
N VAL A 79 -4.49 -0.60 0.99
CA VAL A 79 -5.02 -0.80 -0.35
C VAL A 79 -6.18 -1.79 -0.32
N GLY A 80 -7.02 -1.75 -1.34
CA GLY A 80 -8.12 -2.68 -1.51
C GLY A 80 -8.87 -2.40 -2.81
N GLU A 81 -10.02 -3.03 -2.99
CA GLU A 81 -10.81 -2.85 -4.19
C GLU A 81 -11.12 -1.36 -4.47
N GLY A 82 -10.84 -0.91 -5.66
CA GLY A 82 -11.10 0.46 -6.13
C GLY A 82 -9.94 1.42 -5.98
N VAL A 83 -8.76 0.96 -5.54
CA VAL A 83 -7.53 1.75 -5.53
C VAL A 83 -6.40 1.01 -6.24
N LEU A 84 -5.59 1.71 -7.01
CA LEU A 84 -4.41 1.12 -7.64
C LEU A 84 -3.39 0.70 -6.57
N ILE A 85 -2.93 -0.55 -6.66
CA ILE A 85 -1.83 -1.06 -5.82
C ILE A 85 -0.54 -0.32 -6.19
N PRO A 86 0.17 0.30 -5.24
CA PRO A 86 1.46 0.93 -5.50
C PRO A 86 2.42 -0.02 -6.22
N ARG A 87 3.11 0.48 -7.25
CA ARG A 87 4.04 -0.31 -8.04
C ARG A 87 5.48 0.06 -7.68
N PRO A 88 6.41 -0.91 -7.58
CA PRO A 88 7.81 -0.64 -7.24
C PRO A 88 8.48 0.35 -8.19
N GLU A 89 8.15 0.31 -9.48
CA GLU A 89 8.71 1.22 -10.50
C GLU A 89 8.37 2.68 -10.22
N THR A 90 7.27 2.94 -9.50
CA THR A 90 6.84 4.29 -9.12
C THR A 90 7.75 4.90 -8.04
N GLU A 91 8.51 4.09 -7.31
CA GLU A 91 9.51 4.57 -6.35
C GLU A 91 10.59 5.43 -7.02
N LEU A 92 10.96 5.09 -8.26
CA LEU A 92 11.90 5.91 -9.05
C LEU A 92 11.36 7.32 -9.32
N LEU A 93 10.05 7.46 -9.55
CA LEU A 93 9.42 8.78 -9.68
C LEU A 93 9.54 9.57 -8.38
N CYS A 94 9.32 8.90 -7.24
CA CYS A 94 9.52 9.54 -5.94
C CYS A 94 10.97 9.99 -5.74
N ASP A 95 11.97 9.16 -6.08
CA ASP A 95 13.39 9.52 -5.98
C ASP A 95 13.72 10.80 -6.76
N ILE A 96 13.22 10.90 -8.01
CA ILE A 96 13.46 12.06 -8.86
C ILE A 96 12.80 13.31 -8.26
N ALA A 97 11.54 13.20 -7.85
CA ALA A 97 10.81 14.32 -7.24
C ALA A 97 11.45 14.78 -5.93
N ILE A 98 11.80 13.86 -5.04
CA ILE A 98 12.47 14.13 -3.78
C ILE A 98 13.82 14.80 -4.00
N GLY A 99 14.63 14.27 -4.93
CA GLY A 99 15.94 14.84 -5.27
C GLY A 99 15.84 16.28 -5.77
N HIS A 100 14.83 16.59 -6.60
CA HIS A 100 14.58 17.95 -7.06
C HIS A 100 14.12 18.86 -5.90
N LEU A 101 13.11 18.45 -5.17
CA LEU A 101 12.45 19.28 -4.14
C LEU A 101 13.33 19.54 -2.90
N LYS A 102 14.20 18.61 -2.55
CA LYS A 102 15.21 18.85 -1.48
C LYS A 102 16.17 20.00 -1.82
N ASN A 103 16.44 20.22 -3.10
CA ASN A 103 17.36 21.26 -3.56
C ASN A 103 16.66 22.60 -3.81
N THR A 104 15.42 22.56 -4.30
CA THR A 104 14.69 23.77 -4.73
C THR A 104 13.69 24.26 -3.69
N GLY A 105 13.26 23.40 -2.78
CA GLY A 105 12.12 23.66 -1.91
C GLY A 105 10.79 23.70 -2.68
N GLY A 106 9.76 24.31 -2.07
CA GLY A 106 8.46 24.51 -2.68
C GLY A 106 7.39 23.53 -2.20
N THR A 107 6.37 23.36 -3.02
CA THR A 107 5.25 22.43 -2.80
C THR A 107 5.10 21.51 -4.00
N ALA A 108 4.49 20.35 -3.81
CA ALA A 108 4.17 19.43 -4.90
C ALA A 108 2.68 19.14 -4.96
N VAL A 109 2.19 18.83 -6.17
CA VAL A 109 0.83 18.37 -6.40
C VAL A 109 0.89 17.01 -7.08
N ASP A 110 0.22 16.03 -6.47
CA ASP A 110 0.05 14.68 -7.01
C ASP A 110 -1.34 14.60 -7.66
N LEU A 111 -1.36 14.47 -8.98
CA LEU A 111 -2.59 14.39 -9.75
C LEU A 111 -3.00 12.92 -9.93
N CYS A 112 -4.26 12.60 -9.61
CA CYS A 112 -4.78 11.22 -9.60
C CYS A 112 -4.07 10.35 -8.57
N SER A 113 -4.07 10.80 -7.31
CA SER A 113 -3.20 10.28 -6.24
C SER A 113 -3.47 8.84 -5.83
N GLY A 114 -4.62 8.25 -6.19
CA GLY A 114 -4.97 6.88 -5.84
C GLY A 114 -4.91 6.62 -4.34
N SER A 115 -4.00 5.77 -3.90
CA SER A 115 -3.74 5.49 -2.49
C SER A 115 -3.01 6.63 -1.75
N GLY A 116 -2.55 7.66 -2.48
CA GLY A 116 -1.73 8.74 -1.94
C GLY A 116 -0.27 8.39 -1.68
N CYS A 117 0.20 7.23 -2.15
CA CYS A 117 1.56 6.76 -1.84
C CYS A 117 2.66 7.70 -2.35
N ILE A 118 2.48 8.35 -3.51
CA ILE A 118 3.43 9.34 -4.03
C ILE A 118 3.38 10.61 -3.19
N ALA A 119 2.19 11.21 -3.01
CA ALA A 119 2.03 12.44 -2.24
C ALA A 119 2.61 12.33 -0.83
N VAL A 120 2.28 11.26 -0.11
CA VAL A 120 2.75 11.00 1.26
C VAL A 120 4.26 10.78 1.29
N THR A 121 4.80 9.94 0.39
CA THR A 121 6.23 9.65 0.33
C THR A 121 7.03 10.92 0.05
N VAL A 122 6.65 11.67 -1.00
CA VAL A 122 7.36 12.90 -1.39
C VAL A 122 7.32 13.95 -0.28
N ALA A 123 6.14 14.13 0.36
CA ALA A 123 6.01 15.08 1.46
C ALA A 123 6.94 14.78 2.62
N LEU A 124 6.99 13.51 3.04
CA LEU A 124 7.76 13.10 4.21
C LEU A 124 9.26 13.06 3.92
N GLU A 125 9.67 12.55 2.75
CA GLU A 125 11.08 12.40 2.39
C GLU A 125 11.75 13.73 2.00
N ALA A 126 11.01 14.63 1.33
CA ALA A 126 11.53 15.95 0.98
C ALA A 126 11.28 17.00 2.08
N ASN A 127 10.48 16.67 3.10
CA ASN A 127 10.05 17.58 4.16
C ASN A 127 9.36 18.85 3.62
N ILE A 128 8.40 18.66 2.72
CA ILE A 128 7.64 19.74 2.07
C ILE A 128 6.13 19.53 2.27
N LYS A 129 5.34 20.50 1.81
CA LYS A 129 3.90 20.36 1.67
C LYS A 129 3.56 19.71 0.33
N THR A 130 2.61 18.79 0.33
CA THR A 130 2.02 18.24 -0.90
C THR A 130 0.51 18.35 -0.85
N ALA A 131 -0.11 18.50 -2.02
CA ALA A 131 -1.53 18.28 -2.21
C ALA A 131 -1.73 17.09 -3.14
N GLY A 132 -2.70 16.24 -2.87
CA GLY A 132 -3.06 15.12 -3.74
C GLY A 132 -4.54 15.22 -4.14
N ILE A 133 -4.82 15.05 -5.42
CA ILE A 133 -6.20 15.10 -5.97
C ILE A 133 -6.59 13.71 -6.42
N GLU A 134 -7.76 13.24 -5.96
CA GLU A 134 -8.31 11.94 -6.34
C GLU A 134 -9.82 12.05 -6.54
N ILE A 135 -10.30 11.60 -7.72
CA ILE A 135 -11.70 11.69 -8.11
C ILE A 135 -12.54 10.52 -7.55
N SER A 136 -11.94 9.36 -7.36
CA SER A 136 -12.63 8.17 -6.86
C SER A 136 -12.82 8.25 -5.34
N ASP A 137 -14.06 8.27 -4.87
CA ASP A 137 -14.38 8.27 -3.43
C ASP A 137 -13.73 7.08 -2.69
N LYS A 138 -13.69 5.89 -3.34
CA LYS A 138 -13.04 4.70 -2.76
C LYS A 138 -11.54 4.92 -2.58
N ALA A 139 -10.85 5.37 -3.63
CA ALA A 139 -9.41 5.61 -3.59
C ALA A 139 -9.07 6.77 -2.63
N TYR A 140 -9.86 7.84 -2.64
CA TYR A 140 -9.75 8.94 -1.68
C TYR A 140 -9.86 8.48 -0.23
N GLY A 141 -10.79 7.54 0.05
CA GLY A 141 -10.89 6.94 1.38
C GLY A 141 -9.63 6.19 1.82
N TYR A 142 -8.93 5.52 0.89
CA TYR A 142 -7.61 4.93 1.17
C TYR A 142 -6.54 5.99 1.35
N PHE A 143 -6.58 7.07 0.55
CA PHE A 143 -5.63 8.17 0.67
C PHE A 143 -5.68 8.81 2.07
N LEU A 144 -6.86 9.10 2.59
CA LEU A 144 -7.02 9.64 3.94
C LEU A 144 -6.47 8.69 5.02
N LYS A 145 -6.78 7.39 4.93
CA LYS A 145 -6.24 6.38 5.84
C LYS A 145 -4.71 6.30 5.78
N ASN A 146 -4.13 6.48 4.60
CA ASN A 146 -2.69 6.42 4.39
C ASN A 146 -1.96 7.66 4.90
N ILE A 147 -2.59 8.83 4.84
CA ILE A 147 -2.11 10.05 5.51
C ILE A 147 -2.02 9.82 7.01
N GLU A 148 -3.09 9.31 7.63
CA GLU A 148 -3.13 9.02 9.07
C GLU A 148 -2.10 7.93 9.45
N GLN A 149 -2.08 6.81 8.71
CA GLN A 149 -1.15 5.70 8.95
C GLN A 149 0.31 6.14 8.97
N ASN A 150 0.68 7.05 8.08
CA ASN A 150 2.04 7.56 7.93
C ASN A 150 2.31 8.86 8.70
N LYS A 151 1.33 9.34 9.49
CA LYS A 151 1.43 10.58 10.30
C LYS A 151 1.77 11.80 9.45
N ALA A 152 1.18 11.88 8.25
CA ALA A 152 1.47 12.90 7.25
C ALA A 152 0.46 14.06 7.24
N GLU A 153 -0.48 14.14 8.21
CA GLU A 153 -1.60 15.10 8.25
C GLU A 153 -1.14 16.56 8.22
N ARG A 154 0.07 16.82 8.70
CA ARG A 154 0.66 18.18 8.70
C ARG A 154 1.31 18.54 7.38
N SER A 155 1.59 17.56 6.52
CA SER A 155 2.39 17.74 5.30
C SER A 155 1.59 17.45 4.03
N VAL A 156 0.51 16.69 4.12
CA VAL A 156 -0.29 16.27 2.96
C VAL A 156 -1.73 16.73 3.08
N THR A 157 -2.23 17.38 2.03
CA THR A 157 -3.65 17.74 1.89
C THR A 157 -4.27 16.85 0.81
N ALA A 158 -5.27 16.06 1.17
CA ALA A 158 -6.04 15.28 0.21
C ALA A 158 -7.27 16.07 -0.25
N ILE A 159 -7.50 16.08 -1.55
CA ILE A 159 -8.63 16.75 -2.20
C ILE A 159 -9.41 15.71 -3.00
N ASN A 160 -10.69 15.53 -2.67
CA ASN A 160 -11.59 14.72 -3.50
C ASN A 160 -12.17 15.60 -4.62
N GLY A 161 -11.84 15.28 -5.88
CA GLY A 161 -12.34 16.04 -7.00
C GLY A 161 -11.68 15.72 -8.33
N ASP A 162 -12.16 16.40 -9.36
CA ASP A 162 -11.67 16.27 -10.73
C ASP A 162 -10.48 17.23 -10.96
N ILE A 163 -9.39 16.71 -11.49
CA ILE A 163 -8.21 17.53 -11.88
C ILE A 163 -8.52 18.56 -12.98
N PHE A 164 -9.65 18.45 -13.67
CA PHE A 164 -10.11 19.43 -14.64
C PHE A 164 -11.03 20.51 -14.03
N ASP A 165 -11.36 20.40 -12.75
CA ASP A 165 -12.11 21.43 -12.02
C ASP A 165 -11.19 22.64 -11.76
N LYS A 166 -11.55 23.78 -12.37
CA LYS A 166 -10.77 25.01 -12.27
C LYS A 166 -10.70 25.57 -10.86
N ASP A 167 -11.75 25.40 -10.06
CA ASP A 167 -11.80 25.92 -8.69
C ASP A 167 -10.84 25.12 -7.80
N ILE A 168 -10.75 23.81 -8.01
CA ILE A 168 -9.76 22.96 -7.34
C ILE A 168 -8.34 23.39 -7.72
N LEU A 169 -8.05 23.55 -9.00
CA LEU A 169 -6.71 23.95 -9.46
C LEU A 169 -6.31 25.33 -8.95
N LEU A 170 -7.24 26.28 -8.91
CA LEU A 170 -7.00 27.63 -8.38
C LEU A 170 -6.75 27.62 -6.86
N SER A 171 -7.30 26.67 -6.13
CA SER A 171 -7.08 26.53 -4.68
C SER A 171 -5.68 26.04 -4.31
N LEU A 172 -4.90 25.57 -5.29
CA LEU A 172 -3.53 25.06 -5.10
C LEU A 172 -2.44 26.12 -5.31
N ILE A 173 -2.79 27.27 -5.82
CA ILE A 173 -1.88 28.39 -6.11
C ILE A 173 -1.96 29.42 -4.99
#